data_c8eb10e8213950e587fc0108a46fc158
#
_entry.id   c8eb10e8213950e587fc0108a46fc158
#
_cell.length_a   1.000
_cell.length_b   1.000
_cell.length_c   1.000
_cell.angle_alpha   90.00
_cell.angle_beta   90.00
_cell.angle_gamma   90.00
#
_symmetry.space_group_name_H-M   'P 1'
#
loop_
_entity.id
_entity.type
_entity.pdbx_description
1 polymer ?
#
loop_
_entity_poly.entity_id
_entity_poly.type
_entity_poly.pdbx_seq_one_letter_code
_entity_poly.pdbx_strand_id
1 'polypeptide(L)' 'MRLKLLRKQKHMSQLSLAMKLNTTQMSISLYETGKREPDLKTLILIADFFDVSIDYLLERTDNPKMNK' A
#
# COMPACT_ATOMS: atom_id res chain seq x y z
N MET A 1 4.22 6.93 -2.18
CA MET A 1 4.35 5.45 -2.20
C MET A 1 3.59 4.84 -3.38
N ARG A 2 3.88 3.60 -3.70
CA ARG A 2 3.26 2.92 -4.85
C ARG A 2 1.87 2.32 -4.56
N LEU A 3 1.20 2.78 -3.53
CA LEU A 3 -0.08 2.17 -3.11
C LEU A 3 -1.15 2.24 -4.21
N LYS A 4 -1.32 3.40 -4.82
CA LYS A 4 -2.30 3.58 -5.89
C LYS A 4 -1.97 2.71 -7.09
N LEU A 5 -0.69 2.64 -7.48
CA LEU A 5 -0.23 1.80 -8.59
C LEU A 5 -0.56 0.33 -8.33
N LEU A 6 -0.20 -0.18 -7.15
CA LEU A 6 -0.43 -1.57 -6.78
C LEU A 6 -1.93 -1.89 -6.72
N ARG A 7 -2.71 -0.98 -6.16
CA ARG A 7 -4.17 -1.14 -6.10
C ARG A 7 -4.77 -1.25 -7.50
N LYS A 8 -4.37 -0.36 -8.40
CA LYS A 8 -4.89 -0.35 -9.77
C LYS A 8 -4.46 -1.58 -10.56
N GLN A 9 -3.27 -2.10 -10.31
CA GLN A 9 -2.81 -3.34 -10.94
C GLN A 9 -3.70 -4.53 -10.56
N LYS A 10 -4.31 -4.50 -9.37
CA LYS A 10 -5.25 -5.53 -8.92
C LYS A 10 -6.71 -5.17 -9.24
N HIS A 11 -6.95 -4.09 -9.96
CA HIS A 11 -8.30 -3.64 -10.34
C HIS A 11 -9.21 -3.41 -9.12
N MET A 12 -8.65 -2.88 -8.04
CA MET A 12 -9.37 -2.64 -6.80
C MET A 12 -9.76 -1.17 -6.66
N SER A 13 -10.95 -0.92 -6.09
CA SER A 13 -11.33 0.42 -5.65
C SER A 13 -10.63 0.75 -4.32
N GLN A 14 -10.61 2.04 -3.97
CA GLN A 14 -10.11 2.44 -2.64
C GLN A 14 -10.92 1.80 -1.53
N LEU A 15 -12.24 1.72 -1.69
CA LEU A 15 -13.12 1.11 -0.69
C LEU A 15 -12.81 -0.38 -0.53
N SER A 16 -12.66 -1.09 -1.64
CA SER A 16 -12.33 -2.52 -1.62
C SER A 16 -11.01 -2.77 -0.89
N LEU A 17 -9.99 -1.98 -1.20
CA LEU A 17 -8.70 -2.11 -0.52
C LEU A 17 -8.82 -1.80 0.96
N ALA A 18 -9.56 -0.74 1.31
CA ALA A 18 -9.78 -0.38 2.71
C ALA A 18 -10.40 -1.53 3.50
N MET A 19 -11.38 -2.21 2.91
CA MET A 19 -12.02 -3.37 3.55
C MET A 19 -11.03 -4.51 3.75
N LYS A 20 -10.16 -4.77 2.76
CA LYS A 20 -9.14 -5.83 2.87
C LYS A 20 -8.10 -5.53 3.93
N LEU A 21 -7.75 -4.25 4.12
CA LEU A 21 -6.75 -3.84 5.10
C LEU A 21 -7.37 -3.44 6.43
N ASN A 22 -8.68 -3.60 6.59
CA ASN A 22 -9.41 -3.28 7.82
C ASN A 22 -9.21 -1.81 8.23
N THR A 23 -9.33 -0.92 7.27
CA THR A 23 -9.21 0.52 7.47
C THR A 23 -10.33 1.24 6.71
N THR A 24 -10.25 2.56 6.57
CA THR A 24 -11.27 3.36 5.92
C THR A 24 -10.83 3.81 4.53
N GLN A 25 -11.80 4.07 3.65
CA GLN A 25 -11.50 4.62 2.33
C GLN A 25 -10.77 5.95 2.44
N MET A 26 -11.13 6.78 3.42
CA MET A 26 -10.46 8.06 3.65
C MET A 26 -8.98 7.86 3.96
N SER A 27 -8.64 6.88 4.81
CA SER A 27 -7.25 6.56 5.12
C SER A 27 -6.48 6.17 3.86
N ILE A 28 -7.07 5.30 3.02
CA ILE A 28 -6.43 4.91 1.76
C ILE A 28 -6.17 6.13 0.88
N SER A 29 -7.17 7.00 0.72
CA SER A 29 -7.04 8.21 -0.07
C SER A 29 -5.92 9.11 0.45
N LEU A 30 -5.82 9.29 1.77
CA LEU A 30 -4.78 10.11 2.38
C LEU A 30 -3.39 9.51 2.18
N TYR A 31 -3.26 8.19 2.25
CA TYR A 31 -2.00 7.51 1.98
C TYR A 31 -1.60 7.67 0.50
N GLU A 32 -2.55 7.52 -0.42
CA GLU A 32 -2.27 7.61 -1.85
C GLU A 32 -1.86 9.02 -2.28
N THR A 33 -2.38 10.04 -1.62
CA THR A 33 -2.07 11.43 -1.93
C THR A 33 -0.88 11.98 -1.14
N GLY A 34 -0.30 11.19 -0.24
CA GLY A 34 0.84 11.60 0.57
C GLY A 34 0.49 12.54 1.73
N LYS A 35 -0.81 12.73 2.01
CA LYS A 35 -1.26 13.61 3.10
C LYS A 35 -1.16 12.96 4.47
N ARG A 36 -1.05 11.65 4.51
CA ARG A 36 -0.84 10.87 5.73
C ARG A 36 0.10 9.72 5.42
N GLU A 37 1.01 9.42 6.34
CA GLU A 37 1.87 8.26 6.22
C GLU A 37 1.31 7.13 7.08
N PRO A 38 1.21 5.90 6.53
CA PRO A 38 0.83 4.75 7.35
C PRO A 38 1.87 4.50 8.44
N ASP A 39 1.43 4.01 9.59
CA ASP A 39 2.37 3.56 10.60
C ASP A 39 3.07 2.27 10.14
N LEU A 40 4.08 1.85 10.88
CA LEU A 40 4.88 0.68 10.50
C LEU A 40 4.02 -0.58 10.34
N LYS A 41 3.10 -0.81 11.26
CA LYS A 41 2.22 -1.98 11.21
C LYS A 41 1.37 -1.97 9.93
N THR A 42 0.83 -0.82 9.56
CA THR A 42 0.02 -0.67 8.35
C THR A 42 0.87 -0.84 7.10
N LEU A 43 2.11 -0.31 7.09
CA LEU A 43 3.03 -0.50 5.98
C LEU A 43 3.31 -1.99 5.73
N ILE A 44 3.53 -2.76 6.80
CA ILE A 44 3.77 -4.19 6.71
C ILE A 44 2.54 -4.90 6.13
N LEU A 45 1.34 -4.53 6.60
CA LEU A 45 0.09 -5.11 6.08
C LEU A 45 -0.08 -4.84 4.59
N ILE A 46 0.20 -3.61 4.16
CA ILE A 46 0.09 -3.23 2.74
C ILE A 46 1.09 -4.02 1.90
N ALA A 47 2.34 -4.05 2.31
CA ALA A 47 3.40 -4.76 1.59
C ALA A 47 3.09 -6.25 1.49
N ASP A 48 2.64 -6.86 2.57
CA ASP A 48 2.27 -8.28 2.58
C ASP A 48 1.07 -8.55 1.68
N PHE A 49 0.06 -7.68 1.71
CA PHE A 49 -1.13 -7.85 0.88
C PHE A 49 -0.77 -7.85 -0.61
N PHE A 50 0.13 -6.97 -1.03
CA PHE A 50 0.55 -6.87 -2.43
C PHE A 50 1.76 -7.75 -2.75
N ASP A 51 2.28 -8.47 -1.76
CA ASP A 51 3.45 -9.35 -1.92
C ASP A 51 4.67 -8.61 -2.50
N VAL A 52 4.95 -7.45 -1.93
CA VAL A 52 6.11 -6.64 -2.30
C VAL A 52 6.89 -6.24 -1.06
N SER A 53 8.13 -5.80 -1.26
CA SER A 53 8.93 -5.26 -0.15
C SER A 53 8.43 -3.89 0.26
N ILE A 54 8.71 -3.51 1.50
CA ILE A 54 8.43 -2.14 1.99
C ILE A 54 9.23 -1.14 1.18
N ASP A 55 10.46 -1.46 0.82
CA ASP A 55 11.31 -0.59 0.01
C ASP A 55 10.66 -0.30 -1.35
N TYR A 56 10.09 -1.31 -2.00
CA TYR A 56 9.39 -1.11 -3.26
C TYR A 56 8.13 -0.25 -3.06
N LEU A 57 7.37 -0.52 -2.01
CA LEU A 57 6.16 0.25 -1.69
C LEU A 57 6.50 1.73 -1.48
N LEU A 58 7.62 2.01 -0.82
CA LEU A 58 8.07 3.37 -0.53
C LEU A 58 8.89 4.01 -1.66
N GLU A 59 8.99 3.36 -2.80
CA GLU A 59 9.71 3.85 -3.99
C GLU A 59 11.22 4.01 -3.77
N ARG A 60 11.79 3.19 -2.87
CA ARG A 60 13.23 3.18 -2.62
C ARG A 60 13.98 2.22 -3.54
N THR A 61 13.25 1.34 -4.22
CA THR A 61 13.80 0.38 -5.18
C THR A 61 12.76 0.11 -6.25
N ASP A 62 13.21 -0.31 -7.43
CA ASP A 62 12.32 -0.77 -8.50
C ASP A 62 12.11 -2.29 -8.48
N ASN A 63 12.77 -2.98 -7.56
CA ASN A 63 12.64 -4.43 -7.40
C ASN A 63 11.59 -4.73 -6.34
N PRO A 64 10.43 -5.36 -6.71
CA PRO A 64 9.37 -5.63 -5.75
C PRO A 64 9.68 -6.79 -4.80
N LYS A 65 10.75 -7.55 -5.03
CA LYS A 65 11.05 -8.71 -4.21
C LYS A 65 11.34 -8.32 -2.77
N MET A 66 10.77 -9.10 -1.84
CA MET A 66 11.05 -8.92 -0.43
C MET A 66 12.47 -9.35 -0.13
N ASN A 67 13.18 -8.50 0.61
CA ASN A 67 14.47 -8.86 1.19
C ASN A 67 14.23 -9.72 2.43
N LYS A 68 14.80 -10.90 2.42
CA LYS A 68 14.74 -11.77 3.58
C LYS A 68 16.08 -11.78 4.31
#